data_24e885b976c0c1bba521078e7edfe501
#
_entry.id   24e885b976c0c1bba521078e7edfe501
#
_cell.length_a   1.000
_cell.length_b   1.000
_cell.length_c   1.000
_cell.angle_alpha   90.00
_cell.angle_beta   90.00
_cell.angle_gamma   90.00
#
_symmetry.space_group_name_H-M   'P 1'
#
loop_
_entity.id
_entity.type
_entity.pdbx_description
1 polymer ?
#
loop_
_entity_poly.entity_id
_entity_poly.type
_entity_poly.pdbx_seq_one_letter_code
_entity_poly.pdbx_strand_id
1 'polypeptide(L)' 'MIEVFKTNVEHASDANNIVHRLLQHFPGSRINFDLQDCDKILRVEGKDFSTQKILTFMKENGFHCSILD' A
#
# COMPACT_ATOMS: atom_id res chain seq x y z
N MET A 1 -3.96 13.24 -5.26
CA MET A 1 -3.07 12.22 -5.88
C MET A 1 -3.62 10.83 -5.63
N ILE A 2 -3.52 9.97 -6.61
CA ILE A 2 -3.86 8.56 -6.48
C ILE A 2 -2.69 7.76 -7.00
N GLU A 3 -2.26 6.76 -6.24
CA GLU A 3 -1.23 5.84 -6.69
C GLU A 3 -1.70 4.41 -6.47
N VAL A 4 -1.47 3.57 -7.46
CA VAL A 4 -1.87 2.16 -7.41
C VAL A 4 -0.60 1.31 -7.51
N PHE A 5 -0.48 0.36 -6.58
CA PHE A 5 0.70 -0.50 -6.47
C PHE A 5 0.32 -1.97 -6.68
N LYS A 6 1.17 -2.67 -7.39
CA LYS A 6 1.14 -4.12 -7.46
C LYS A 6 1.95 -4.66 -6.28
N THR A 7 1.41 -5.65 -5.56
CA THR A 7 2.09 -6.24 -4.41
C THR A 7 2.02 -7.76 -4.43
N ASN A 8 2.67 -8.37 -3.45
CA ASN A 8 2.54 -9.81 -3.19
C ASN A 8 1.86 -10.10 -1.85
N VAL A 9 1.10 -9.16 -1.33
CA VAL A 9 0.35 -9.36 -0.08
C VAL A 9 -0.83 -10.30 -0.35
N GLU A 10 -0.90 -11.41 0.39
CA GLU A 10 -1.93 -12.42 0.16
C GLU A 10 -2.93 -12.55 1.31
N HIS A 11 -2.53 -12.16 2.53
CA HIS A 11 -3.35 -12.37 3.72
C HIS A 11 -4.00 -11.08 4.19
N ALA A 12 -5.31 -11.16 4.49
CA ALA A 12 -6.06 -10.00 4.97
C ALA A 12 -5.46 -9.41 6.25
N SER A 13 -4.90 -10.25 7.12
CA SER A 13 -4.26 -9.78 8.34
C SER A 13 -3.05 -8.90 8.05
N ASP A 14 -2.24 -9.28 7.06
CA ASP A 14 -1.10 -8.47 6.64
C ASP A 14 -1.57 -7.17 6.01
N ALA A 15 -2.59 -7.24 5.14
CA ALA A 15 -3.14 -6.06 4.48
C ALA A 15 -3.67 -5.05 5.50
N ASN A 16 -4.41 -5.53 6.49
CA ASN A 16 -4.98 -4.66 7.54
C ASN A 16 -3.87 -4.01 8.37
N ASN A 17 -2.84 -4.75 8.71
CA ASN A 17 -1.70 -4.23 9.46
C ASN A 17 -0.97 -3.15 8.66
N ILE A 18 -0.72 -3.41 7.37
CA ILE A 18 -0.04 -2.46 6.49
C ILE A 18 -0.86 -1.17 6.38
N VAL A 19 -2.16 -1.27 6.13
CA VAL A 19 -3.04 -0.11 6.02
C VAL A 19 -3.01 0.71 7.31
N HIS A 20 -3.12 0.04 8.46
CA HIS A 20 -3.10 0.73 9.75
C HIS A 20 -1.79 1.51 9.95
N ARG A 21 -0.66 0.90 9.63
CA ARG A 21 0.65 1.52 9.82
C ARG A 21 0.89 2.65 8.81
N LEU A 22 0.46 2.47 7.56
CA LEU A 22 0.58 3.54 6.56
C LEU A 22 -0.29 4.75 6.92
N LEU A 23 -1.47 4.51 7.50
CA LEU A 23 -2.33 5.61 7.97
C LEU A 23 -1.70 6.37 9.11
N GLN A 24 -0.84 5.75 9.92
CA GLN A 24 -0.10 6.46 10.96
C GLN A 24 0.95 7.41 10.36
N HIS A 25 1.51 7.05 9.21
CA HIS A 25 2.47 7.90 8.50
C HIS A 25 1.79 8.97 7.65
N PHE A 26 0.63 8.64 7.08
CA PHE A 26 -0.11 9.51 6.16
C PHE A 26 -1.58 9.58 6.58
N PRO A 27 -1.89 10.23 7.72
CA PRO A 27 -3.24 10.15 8.32
C PRO A 27 -4.35 10.76 7.48
N GLY A 28 -4.01 11.65 6.53
CA GLY A 28 -5.00 12.25 5.65
C GLY A 28 -5.31 11.45 4.40
N SER A 29 -4.73 10.26 4.26
CA SER A 29 -4.86 9.45 3.05
C SER A 29 -5.97 8.40 3.19
N ARG A 30 -6.48 7.94 2.04
CA ARG A 30 -7.32 6.76 1.94
C ARG A 30 -6.46 5.63 1.41
N ILE A 31 -6.40 4.53 2.16
CA ILE A 31 -5.52 3.41 1.84
C ILE A 31 -6.33 2.13 1.95
N ASN A 32 -6.32 1.32 0.88
CA ASN A 32 -6.99 0.02 0.91
C ASN A 32 -6.30 -0.96 -0.02
N PHE A 33 -6.61 -2.23 0.17
CA PHE A 33 -6.14 -3.33 -0.66
C PHE A 33 -7.29 -3.96 -1.41
N ASP A 34 -7.01 -4.45 -2.61
CA ASP A 34 -7.87 -5.38 -3.33
C ASP A 34 -7.10 -6.69 -3.49
N LEU A 35 -7.30 -7.60 -2.56
CA LEU A 35 -6.57 -8.88 -2.54
C LEU A 35 -7.16 -9.92 -3.49
N GLN A 36 -8.34 -9.66 -4.04
CA GLN A 36 -8.95 -10.54 -5.02
C GLN A 36 -8.41 -10.30 -6.43
N ASP A 37 -7.82 -9.12 -6.65
CA ASP A 37 -7.13 -8.85 -7.90
C ASP A 37 -5.85 -9.70 -7.98
N CYS A 38 -5.51 -10.18 -9.18
CA CYS A 38 -4.31 -11.00 -9.37
C CYS A 38 -3.02 -10.26 -9.02
N ASP A 39 -3.02 -8.94 -9.08
CA ASP A 39 -1.87 -8.10 -8.75
C ASP A 39 -1.83 -7.68 -7.27
N LYS A 40 -2.77 -8.16 -6.46
CA LYS A 40 -2.84 -7.84 -5.02
C LYS A 40 -2.64 -6.35 -4.80
N ILE A 41 -3.61 -5.58 -5.28
CA ILE A 41 -3.51 -4.12 -5.42
C ILE A 41 -3.52 -3.41 -4.07
N LEU A 42 -2.57 -2.48 -3.90
CA LEU A 42 -2.59 -1.47 -2.85
C LEU A 42 -2.92 -0.14 -3.50
N ARG A 43 -3.99 0.49 -3.05
CA ARG A 43 -4.43 1.79 -3.57
C ARG A 43 -4.28 2.85 -2.49
N VAL A 44 -3.61 3.94 -2.81
CA VAL A 44 -3.39 5.07 -1.90
C VAL A 44 -3.89 6.34 -2.57
N GLU A 45 -4.74 7.07 -1.87
CA GLU A 45 -5.29 8.34 -2.35
C GLU A 45 -5.12 9.40 -1.27
N GLY A 46 -4.62 10.58 -1.65
CA GLY A 46 -4.43 11.66 -0.70
C GLY A 46 -3.59 12.78 -1.29
N LYS A 47 -3.30 13.79 -0.46
CA LYS A 47 -2.55 14.97 -0.88
C LYS A 47 -1.06 14.90 -0.50
N ASP A 48 -0.76 14.25 0.60
CA ASP A 48 0.55 14.38 1.26
C ASP A 48 1.28 13.05 1.45
N PHE A 49 0.93 12.00 0.72
CA PHE A 49 1.70 10.76 0.83
C PHE A 49 2.92 10.81 -0.10
N SER A 50 3.94 10.04 0.26
CA SER A 50 5.15 9.88 -0.54
C SER A 50 5.17 8.47 -1.14
N THR A 51 5.17 8.39 -2.48
CA THR A 51 5.26 7.11 -3.20
C THR A 51 6.52 6.37 -2.80
N GLN A 52 7.66 7.06 -2.73
CA GLN A 52 8.93 6.44 -2.37
C GLN A 52 8.92 5.87 -0.95
N LYS A 53 8.31 6.58 0.00
CA LYS A 53 8.22 6.09 1.37
C LYS A 53 7.35 4.85 1.47
N ILE A 54 6.28 4.78 0.67
CA ILE A 54 5.41 3.58 0.63
C ILE A 54 6.21 2.40 0.09
N LEU A 55 6.94 2.57 -1.00
CA LEU A 55 7.76 1.51 -1.58
C LEU A 55 8.80 1.01 -0.58
N THR A 56 9.47 1.93 0.10
CA THR A 56 10.47 1.61 1.12
C THR A 56 9.86 0.86 2.29
N PHE A 57 8.71 1.33 2.77
CA PHE A 57 7.99 0.68 3.87
C PHE A 57 7.64 -0.76 3.53
N MET A 58 7.10 -1.00 2.34
CA MET A 58 6.71 -2.34 1.92
C MET A 58 7.92 -3.26 1.84
N LYS A 59 9.01 -2.77 1.26
CA LYS A 59 10.25 -3.53 1.14
C LYS A 59 10.81 -3.88 2.52
N GLU A 60 10.84 -2.92 3.44
CA GLU A 60 11.35 -3.14 4.79
C GLU A 60 10.53 -4.15 5.58
N ASN A 61 9.26 -4.32 5.22
CA ASN A 61 8.37 -5.29 5.84
C ASN A 61 8.32 -6.63 5.10
N GLY A 62 9.20 -6.82 4.13
CA GLY A 62 9.36 -8.10 3.45
C GLY A 62 8.39 -8.34 2.30
N PHE A 63 7.75 -7.31 1.77
CA PHE A 63 6.81 -7.43 0.66
C PHE A 63 7.37 -6.83 -0.62
N HIS A 64 7.00 -7.42 -1.74
CA HIS A 64 7.25 -6.81 -3.05
C HIS A 64 6.18 -5.76 -3.32
N CYS A 65 6.59 -4.62 -3.85
CA CYS A 65 5.68 -3.53 -4.17
C CYS A 65 6.27 -2.70 -5.30
N SER A 66 5.46 -2.49 -6.34
CA SER A 66 5.88 -1.66 -7.46
C SER A 66 4.68 -0.85 -7.94
N ILE A 67 4.95 0.28 -8.59
CA ILE A 67 3.90 1.11 -9.17
C ILE A 67 3.27 0.34 -10.33
N LEU A 68 1.95 0.26 -10.32
CA LEU A 68 1.22 -0.37 -11.41
C LEU A 68 0.97 0.65 -12.50
N ASP A 69 1.50 0.37 -13.66
CA ASP A 69 1.32 1.23 -14.84
C ASP A 69 0.11 0.83 -15.67
#